data_350f80874e808f790f83cb02d396a7b3
#
_entry.id   350f80874e808f790f83cb02d396a7b3
#
_cell.length_a   1.000
_cell.length_b   1.000
_cell.length_c   1.000
_cell.angle_alpha   90.00
_cell.angle_beta   90.00
_cell.angle_gamma   90.00
#
_symmetry.space_group_name_H-M   'P 1'
#
loop_
_entity.id
_entity.type
_entity.pdbx_description
1 polymer ?
#
loop_
_entity_poly.entity_id
_entity_poly.type
_entity_poly.pdbx_seq_one_letter_code
_entity_poly.pdbx_strand_id
1 'polypeptide(L)'
;IGLESSKVIFIKKNLIEIKLNGEIIESFQCEDPLGYMDKLQKSFELKRNEDLPIFNGGLVGYFGYDCVRFIEHKLANSEPPDQIGTPDALFMISDEVAVFDNLKNKLHLIVLVESEEDIEKANIRLDELEGKLKESLPFEEFKKPIKSIEESDFVSGFGEEEFKLSVEKAKEYIESGDIMQVVCSQRMSIPFNADPVALYRSVRQLNPSPYMYYLNLDEFHIVGSSPEILARLEDGKITVRPIAGTRRRGKDEEDDKTMEEDMINDPKEIAEHLMLIDLGRNDVGRVAKPGTVTVTEKFGIEKYSHVMHMVSNVEADLDKGLSAIDLFKATFPAGTVSGAPKVRAMEIIDEFEPVKRGIYGGAVGYLSWQGNMDMAIAIRTAVIKDEVLYIQAGGGWVADSQPSLEWKESLNKGRAIFRAAEMVQEKLEG
;
A
#
# COMPACT_ATOMS: atom_id res chain seq x y z
N ILE A 1 -13.37 0.39 9.75
CA ILE A 1 -13.18 -1.01 10.14
C ILE A 1 -14.14 -1.84 9.31
N GLY A 2 -13.62 -2.75 8.47
CA GLY A 2 -14.42 -3.81 7.84
C GLY A 2 -14.78 -4.85 8.89
N LEU A 3 -16.01 -5.32 8.85
CA LEU A 3 -16.44 -6.47 9.63
C LEU A 3 -16.11 -7.75 8.84
N GLU A 4 -16.35 -8.91 9.44
CA GLU A 4 -16.06 -10.19 8.79
C GLU A 4 -16.78 -10.28 7.44
N SER A 5 -16.01 -10.43 6.36
CA SER A 5 -16.53 -10.53 5.01
C SER A 5 -16.77 -11.99 4.65
N SER A 6 -18.00 -12.32 4.33
CA SER A 6 -18.34 -13.65 3.87
C SER A 6 -17.84 -13.96 2.47
N LYS A 7 -17.64 -12.94 1.62
CA LYS A 7 -17.31 -13.08 0.20
C LYS A 7 -15.99 -12.42 -0.13
N VAL A 8 -15.06 -13.21 -0.66
CA VAL A 8 -13.70 -12.77 -1.00
C VAL A 8 -13.34 -13.17 -2.42
N ILE A 9 -12.68 -12.27 -3.13
CA ILE A 9 -12.23 -12.44 -4.51
C ILE A 9 -10.72 -12.62 -4.51
N PHE A 10 -10.25 -13.72 -5.06
CA PHE A 10 -8.83 -14.03 -5.24
C PHE A 10 -8.47 -13.96 -6.71
N ILE A 11 -7.36 -13.32 -7.01
CA ILE A 11 -6.81 -13.26 -8.38
C ILE A 11 -5.36 -13.75 -8.30
N LYS A 12 -5.08 -14.82 -9.05
CA LYS A 12 -3.71 -15.33 -9.22
C LYS A 12 -3.46 -15.59 -10.69
N LYS A 13 -2.61 -14.78 -11.31
CA LYS A 13 -2.48 -14.74 -12.78
C LYS A 13 -3.86 -14.56 -13.42
N ASN A 14 -4.21 -15.39 -14.38
CA ASN A 14 -5.49 -15.33 -15.06
C ASN A 14 -6.62 -16.12 -14.37
N LEU A 15 -6.35 -16.72 -13.20
CA LEU A 15 -7.37 -17.42 -12.43
C LEU A 15 -8.05 -16.47 -11.45
N ILE A 16 -9.37 -16.40 -11.50
CA ILE A 16 -10.21 -15.72 -10.52
C ILE A 16 -11.00 -16.76 -9.74
N GLU A 17 -10.93 -16.69 -8.43
CA GLU A 17 -11.72 -17.49 -7.51
C GLU A 17 -12.52 -16.59 -6.59
N ILE A 18 -13.81 -16.93 -6.43
CA ILE A 18 -14.69 -16.26 -5.49
C ILE A 18 -15.00 -17.27 -4.38
N LYS A 19 -14.68 -16.90 -3.15
CA LYS A 19 -14.96 -17.70 -1.96
C LYS A 19 -16.13 -17.08 -1.20
N LEU A 20 -17.00 -17.94 -0.67
CA LEU A 20 -18.06 -17.58 0.26
C LEU A 20 -17.87 -18.42 1.54
N ASN A 21 -17.69 -17.76 2.68
CA ASN A 21 -17.40 -18.41 3.96
C ASN A 21 -16.23 -19.43 3.88
N GLY A 22 -15.18 -19.09 3.13
CA GLY A 22 -13.99 -19.91 2.93
C GLY A 22 -14.12 -20.98 1.82
N GLU A 23 -15.32 -21.27 1.31
CA GLU A 23 -15.54 -22.23 0.23
C GLU A 23 -15.55 -21.57 -1.15
N ILE A 24 -14.86 -22.17 -2.14
CA ILE A 24 -14.85 -21.68 -3.51
C ILE A 24 -16.23 -21.93 -4.13
N ILE A 25 -16.95 -20.86 -4.46
CA ILE A 25 -18.24 -20.92 -5.13
C ILE A 25 -18.14 -20.71 -6.64
N GLU A 26 -17.11 -20.00 -7.10
CA GLU A 26 -16.81 -19.78 -8.50
C GLU A 26 -15.30 -19.83 -8.72
N SER A 27 -14.87 -20.45 -9.84
CA SER A 27 -13.47 -20.48 -10.28
C SER A 27 -13.43 -20.49 -11.80
N PHE A 28 -12.75 -19.51 -12.42
CA PHE A 28 -12.71 -19.37 -13.87
C PHE A 28 -11.45 -18.64 -14.34
N GLN A 29 -11.07 -18.89 -15.61
CA GLN A 29 -10.00 -18.16 -16.27
C GLN A 29 -10.51 -16.83 -16.81
N CYS A 30 -9.73 -15.76 -16.61
CA CYS A 30 -10.03 -14.41 -17.08
C CYS A 30 -8.80 -13.79 -17.73
N GLU A 31 -8.90 -13.39 -18.99
CA GLU A 31 -7.79 -12.75 -19.71
C GLU A 31 -7.50 -11.33 -19.23
N ASP A 32 -8.51 -10.63 -18.71
CA ASP A 32 -8.39 -9.27 -18.16
C ASP A 32 -8.96 -9.21 -16.72
N PRO A 33 -8.18 -9.63 -15.70
CA PRO A 33 -8.63 -9.61 -14.32
C PRO A 33 -8.95 -8.20 -13.80
N LEU A 34 -8.23 -7.17 -14.27
CA LEU A 34 -8.51 -5.78 -13.88
C LEU A 34 -9.81 -5.28 -14.50
N GLY A 35 -10.11 -5.65 -15.75
CA GLY A 35 -11.40 -5.38 -16.38
C GLY A 35 -12.55 -6.12 -15.71
N TYR A 36 -12.32 -7.31 -15.15
CA TYR A 36 -13.30 -7.99 -14.31
C TYR A 36 -13.61 -7.18 -13.04
N MET A 37 -12.59 -6.67 -12.34
CA MET A 37 -12.77 -5.84 -11.15
C MET A 37 -13.54 -4.55 -11.46
N ASP A 38 -13.28 -3.93 -12.61
CA ASP A 38 -14.01 -2.75 -13.07
C ASP A 38 -15.50 -3.05 -13.29
N LYS A 39 -15.80 -4.15 -13.99
CA LYS A 39 -17.19 -4.59 -14.23
C LYS A 39 -17.90 -4.92 -12.92
N LEU A 40 -17.19 -5.56 -11.99
CA LEU A 40 -17.74 -5.90 -10.68
C LEU A 40 -18.07 -4.64 -9.88
N GLN A 41 -17.16 -3.67 -9.81
CA GLN A 41 -17.42 -2.39 -9.12
C GLN A 41 -18.63 -1.68 -9.73
N LYS A 42 -18.75 -1.66 -11.06
CA LYS A 42 -19.86 -1.02 -11.79
C LYS A 42 -21.18 -1.79 -11.71
N SER A 43 -21.15 -3.08 -11.33
CA SER A 43 -22.39 -3.88 -11.23
C SER A 43 -23.25 -3.55 -10.03
N PHE A 44 -22.68 -2.82 -9.05
CA PHE A 44 -23.40 -2.36 -7.86
C PHE A 44 -23.78 -0.89 -8.02
N GLU A 45 -25.08 -0.61 -8.02
CA GLU A 45 -25.61 0.75 -7.99
C GLU A 45 -26.02 1.09 -6.56
N LEU A 46 -25.15 1.78 -5.84
CA LEU A 46 -25.45 2.21 -4.49
C LEU A 46 -26.14 3.57 -4.49
N LYS A 47 -27.30 3.68 -3.85
CA LYS A 47 -28.00 4.95 -3.67
C LYS A 47 -27.14 5.86 -2.78
N ARG A 48 -26.73 7.01 -3.31
CA ARG A 48 -25.93 7.98 -2.56
C ARG A 48 -26.72 8.55 -1.39
N ASN A 49 -26.07 8.61 -0.23
CA ASN A 49 -26.55 9.30 0.95
C ASN A 49 -25.42 10.24 1.44
N GLU A 50 -25.68 11.55 1.36
CA GLU A 50 -24.69 12.58 1.71
C GLU A 50 -24.37 12.65 3.21
N ASP A 51 -25.21 12.06 4.07
CA ASP A 51 -24.98 11.98 5.51
C ASP A 51 -23.96 10.86 5.88
N LEU A 52 -23.68 9.94 4.96
CA LEU A 52 -22.74 8.84 5.18
C LEU A 52 -21.31 9.23 4.78
N PRO A 53 -20.31 8.58 5.38
CA PRO A 53 -18.93 8.71 4.96
C PRO A 53 -18.73 8.34 3.47
N ILE A 54 -17.66 8.87 2.85
CA ILE A 54 -17.31 8.61 1.43
C ILE A 54 -17.19 7.09 1.15
N PHE A 55 -16.53 6.36 2.05
CA PHE A 55 -16.54 4.91 2.01
C PHE A 55 -17.63 4.37 2.94
N ASN A 56 -18.66 3.78 2.35
CA ASN A 56 -19.78 3.17 3.05
C ASN A 56 -20.09 1.74 2.56
N GLY A 57 -19.12 1.13 1.88
CA GLY A 57 -19.15 -0.23 1.36
C GLY A 57 -18.47 -0.34 0.00
N GLY A 58 -17.97 -1.52 -0.30
CA GLY A 58 -17.20 -1.76 -1.51
C GLY A 58 -16.24 -2.94 -1.38
N LEU A 59 -15.20 -2.88 -2.17
CA LEU A 59 -14.12 -3.85 -2.19
C LEU A 59 -12.94 -3.31 -1.38
N VAL A 60 -12.53 -4.01 -0.34
CA VAL A 60 -11.36 -3.67 0.49
C VAL A 60 -10.31 -4.76 0.35
N GLY A 61 -9.08 -4.38 0.02
CA GLY A 61 -8.03 -5.35 -0.20
C GLY A 61 -6.77 -4.76 -0.80
N TYR A 62 -6.14 -5.52 -1.68
CA TYR A 62 -4.91 -5.08 -2.32
C TYR A 62 -4.78 -5.58 -3.75
N PHE A 63 -4.04 -4.82 -4.53
CA PHE A 63 -3.37 -5.23 -5.76
C PHE A 63 -1.87 -5.39 -5.46
N GLY A 64 -1.31 -6.58 -5.62
CA GLY A 64 0.12 -6.79 -5.50
C GLY A 64 0.89 -6.13 -6.66
N TYR A 65 2.19 -5.91 -6.47
CA TYR A 65 3.05 -5.31 -7.51
C TYR A 65 2.93 -6.04 -8.86
N ASP A 66 2.79 -7.35 -8.82
CA ASP A 66 2.75 -8.20 -10.01
C ASP A 66 1.48 -8.04 -10.86
N CYS A 67 0.46 -7.30 -10.36
CA CYS A 67 -0.65 -6.84 -11.18
C CYS A 67 -0.21 -5.94 -12.34
N VAL A 68 1.00 -5.37 -12.27
CA VAL A 68 1.60 -4.64 -13.40
C VAL A 68 1.67 -5.50 -14.68
N ARG A 69 1.78 -6.82 -14.55
CA ARG A 69 1.83 -7.76 -15.68
C ARG A 69 0.52 -7.85 -16.46
N PHE A 70 -0.60 -7.45 -15.85
CA PHE A 70 -1.90 -7.26 -16.54
C PHE A 70 -1.96 -5.94 -17.32
N ILE A 71 -1.06 -4.98 -17.01
CA ILE A 71 -1.01 -3.65 -17.62
C ILE A 71 0.10 -3.61 -18.68
N GLU A 72 1.32 -4.05 -18.33
CA GLU A 72 2.52 -3.99 -19.15
C GLU A 72 2.90 -5.38 -19.66
N HIS A 73 2.44 -5.73 -20.83
CA HIS A 73 2.66 -7.06 -21.46
C HIS A 73 4.14 -7.43 -21.62
N LYS A 74 5.06 -6.46 -21.67
CA LYS A 74 6.49 -6.70 -21.73
C LYS A 74 7.01 -7.47 -20.52
N LEU A 75 6.37 -7.32 -19.37
CA LEU A 75 6.74 -7.96 -18.11
C LEU A 75 6.08 -9.33 -17.89
N ALA A 76 5.24 -9.80 -18.81
CA ALA A 76 4.44 -11.02 -18.62
C ALA A 76 5.26 -12.29 -18.40
N ASN A 77 6.50 -12.35 -18.92
CA ASN A 77 7.36 -13.54 -18.88
C ASN A 77 8.66 -13.36 -18.07
N SER A 78 8.85 -12.22 -17.41
CA SER A 78 10.07 -11.92 -16.62
C SER A 78 9.87 -12.09 -15.11
N GLU A 79 8.75 -12.66 -14.69
CA GLU A 79 8.37 -12.81 -13.28
C GLU A 79 9.40 -13.62 -12.49
N PRO A 80 10.02 -13.05 -11.43
CA PRO A 80 10.88 -13.80 -10.53
C PRO A 80 10.13 -14.90 -9.74
N PRO A 81 10.83 -15.86 -9.11
CA PRO A 81 10.20 -16.92 -8.30
C PRO A 81 9.35 -16.38 -7.17
N ASP A 82 8.14 -16.95 -7.00
CA ASP A 82 7.23 -16.61 -5.90
C ASP A 82 7.64 -17.34 -4.61
N GLN A 83 8.07 -16.60 -3.60
CA GLN A 83 8.52 -17.15 -2.32
C GLN A 83 7.39 -17.23 -1.28
N ILE A 84 6.43 -16.29 -1.29
CA ILE A 84 5.39 -16.20 -0.25
C ILE A 84 4.11 -16.93 -0.69
N GLY A 85 3.82 -16.92 -2.00
CA GLY A 85 2.65 -17.59 -2.54
C GLY A 85 1.33 -16.87 -2.29
N THR A 86 1.35 -15.55 -2.05
CA THR A 86 0.13 -14.74 -1.94
C THR A 86 -0.54 -14.56 -3.30
N PRO A 87 -1.88 -14.35 -3.35
CA PRO A 87 -2.57 -13.91 -4.56
C PRO A 87 -1.97 -12.63 -5.15
N ASP A 88 -2.09 -12.43 -6.48
CA ASP A 88 -1.70 -11.18 -7.11
C ASP A 88 -2.61 -10.02 -6.71
N ALA A 89 -3.91 -10.32 -6.52
CA ALA A 89 -4.85 -9.41 -5.86
C ALA A 89 -5.84 -10.18 -5.00
N LEU A 90 -6.30 -9.54 -3.93
CA LEU A 90 -7.33 -10.08 -3.05
C LEU A 90 -8.21 -8.94 -2.55
N PHE A 91 -9.53 -9.11 -2.68
CA PHE A 91 -10.52 -8.15 -2.22
C PHE A 91 -11.64 -8.82 -1.44
N MET A 92 -11.91 -8.29 -0.27
CA MET A 92 -13.10 -8.61 0.54
C MET A 92 -14.25 -7.71 0.08
N ILE A 93 -15.44 -8.30 -0.10
CA ILE A 93 -16.67 -7.53 -0.27
C ILE A 93 -17.11 -7.06 1.10
N SER A 94 -17.09 -5.74 1.31
CA SER A 94 -17.38 -5.11 2.59
C SER A 94 -18.76 -4.46 2.55
N ASP A 95 -19.78 -5.25 2.91
CA ASP A 95 -21.17 -4.81 2.97
C ASP A 95 -21.55 -4.35 4.39
N GLU A 96 -20.72 -4.65 5.37
CA GLU A 96 -20.82 -4.20 6.75
C GLU A 96 -19.55 -3.45 7.13
N VAL A 97 -19.69 -2.19 7.54
CA VAL A 97 -18.55 -1.35 7.94
C VAL A 97 -18.84 -0.49 9.15
N ALA A 98 -17.83 -0.32 10.00
CA ALA A 98 -17.84 0.64 11.09
C ALA A 98 -16.86 1.77 10.76
N VAL A 99 -17.36 3.00 10.61
CA VAL A 99 -16.56 4.17 10.22
C VAL A 99 -16.49 5.15 11.38
N PHE A 100 -15.26 5.39 11.88
CA PHE A 100 -15.00 6.43 12.86
C PHE A 100 -14.75 7.77 12.13
N ASP A 101 -15.68 8.67 12.20
CA ASP A 101 -15.52 10.05 11.75
C ASP A 101 -14.90 10.87 12.89
N ASN A 102 -13.58 10.99 12.86
CA ASN A 102 -12.83 11.72 13.89
C ASN A 102 -13.11 13.23 13.86
N LEU A 103 -13.51 13.79 12.72
CA LEU A 103 -13.84 15.21 12.59
C LEU A 103 -15.16 15.54 13.28
N LYS A 104 -16.17 14.68 13.09
CA LYS A 104 -17.50 14.83 13.68
C LYS A 104 -17.65 14.12 15.02
N ASN A 105 -16.63 13.37 15.48
CA ASN A 105 -16.66 12.49 16.65
C ASN A 105 -17.89 11.55 16.63
N LYS A 106 -18.09 10.89 15.48
CA LYS A 106 -19.19 9.95 15.28
C LYS A 106 -18.66 8.58 14.86
N LEU A 107 -19.36 7.53 15.29
CA LEU A 107 -19.24 6.20 14.77
C LEU A 107 -20.45 5.88 13.91
N HIS A 108 -20.23 5.55 12.65
CA HIS A 108 -21.26 5.07 11.75
C HIS A 108 -21.17 3.55 11.67
N LEU A 109 -22.25 2.85 11.96
CA LEU A 109 -22.44 1.45 11.65
C LEU A 109 -23.28 1.37 10.38
N ILE A 110 -22.77 0.71 9.36
CA ILE A 110 -23.40 0.67 8.04
C ILE A 110 -23.55 -0.80 7.65
N VAL A 111 -24.76 -1.16 7.24
CA VAL A 111 -25.10 -2.47 6.67
C VAL A 111 -25.76 -2.20 5.33
N LEU A 112 -25.17 -2.68 4.24
CA LEU A 112 -25.74 -2.56 2.90
C LEU A 112 -26.81 -3.63 2.69
N VAL A 113 -27.85 -3.28 1.95
CA VAL A 113 -28.95 -4.18 1.58
C VAL A 113 -29.18 -4.15 0.08
N GLU A 114 -29.53 -5.29 -0.50
CA GLU A 114 -29.81 -5.39 -1.94
C GLU A 114 -31.26 -4.96 -2.27
N SER A 115 -32.17 -5.04 -1.31
CA SER A 115 -33.57 -4.71 -1.50
C SER A 115 -34.22 -4.08 -0.28
N GLU A 116 -35.37 -3.43 -0.48
CA GLU A 116 -36.17 -2.88 0.64
C GLU A 116 -36.70 -3.99 1.57
N GLU A 117 -36.88 -5.21 1.10
CA GLU A 117 -37.33 -6.36 1.88
C GLU A 117 -36.30 -6.81 2.94
N ASP A 118 -35.01 -6.47 2.73
CA ASP A 118 -33.93 -6.82 3.65
C ASP A 118 -33.67 -5.76 4.74
N ILE A 119 -34.38 -4.62 4.72
CA ILE A 119 -34.19 -3.52 5.69
C ILE A 119 -34.46 -4.01 7.12
N GLU A 120 -35.46 -4.83 7.34
CA GLU A 120 -35.76 -5.35 8.68
C GLU A 120 -34.63 -6.23 9.22
N LYS A 121 -34.06 -7.09 8.38
CA LYS A 121 -32.88 -7.91 8.74
C LYS A 121 -31.65 -7.02 9.02
N ALA A 122 -31.45 -6.00 8.21
CA ALA A 122 -30.34 -5.05 8.40
C ALA A 122 -30.48 -4.28 9.72
N ASN A 123 -31.69 -3.88 10.12
CA ASN A 123 -31.91 -3.25 11.41
C ASN A 123 -31.61 -4.17 12.58
N ILE A 124 -32.03 -5.44 12.51
CA ILE A 124 -31.66 -6.44 13.53
C ILE A 124 -30.13 -6.60 13.60
N ARG A 125 -29.48 -6.62 12.44
CA ARG A 125 -28.02 -6.72 12.37
C ARG A 125 -27.32 -5.50 12.97
N LEU A 126 -27.83 -4.31 12.73
CA LEU A 126 -27.31 -3.07 13.33
C LEU A 126 -27.45 -3.09 14.86
N ASP A 127 -28.59 -3.58 15.40
CA ASP A 127 -28.79 -3.73 16.84
C ASP A 127 -27.80 -4.73 17.46
N GLU A 128 -27.50 -5.84 16.77
CA GLU A 128 -26.47 -6.80 17.17
C GLU A 128 -25.07 -6.16 17.22
N LEU A 129 -24.70 -5.39 16.18
CA LEU A 129 -23.42 -4.71 16.11
C LEU A 129 -23.30 -3.64 17.21
N GLU A 130 -24.36 -2.88 17.46
CA GLU A 130 -24.40 -1.93 18.59
C GLU A 130 -24.27 -2.65 19.94
N GLY A 131 -24.89 -3.81 20.08
CA GLY A 131 -24.76 -4.68 21.27
C GLY A 131 -23.30 -5.08 21.50
N LYS A 132 -22.61 -5.57 20.47
CA LYS A 132 -21.20 -5.95 20.54
C LYS A 132 -20.28 -4.81 20.96
N LEU A 133 -20.57 -3.57 20.57
CA LEU A 133 -19.77 -2.40 20.99
C LEU A 133 -19.89 -2.11 22.51
N LYS A 134 -20.93 -2.59 23.16
CA LYS A 134 -21.19 -2.43 24.61
C LYS A 134 -20.59 -3.56 25.43
N GLU A 135 -20.17 -4.64 24.80
CA GLU A 135 -19.56 -5.77 25.47
C GLU A 135 -18.11 -5.45 25.88
N SER A 136 -17.68 -5.99 27.02
CA SER A 136 -16.27 -5.95 27.38
C SER A 136 -15.47 -6.86 26.44
N LEU A 137 -14.28 -6.42 26.02
CA LEU A 137 -13.38 -7.27 25.25
C LEU A 137 -13.10 -8.56 26.03
N PRO A 138 -13.23 -9.74 25.39
CA PRO A 138 -12.80 -10.98 26.01
C PRO A 138 -11.32 -10.87 26.36
N PHE A 139 -10.96 -11.40 27.53
CA PHE A 139 -9.55 -11.53 27.89
C PHE A 139 -8.98 -12.67 27.03
N GLU A 140 -8.27 -12.33 25.97
CA GLU A 140 -7.49 -13.30 25.21
C GLU A 140 -6.12 -13.48 25.86
N GLU A 141 -5.77 -14.71 26.21
CA GLU A 141 -4.39 -15.03 26.52
C GLU A 141 -3.57 -14.94 25.23
N PHE A 142 -2.73 -13.92 25.15
CA PHE A 142 -1.78 -13.80 24.03
C PHE A 142 -0.87 -15.03 23.99
N LYS A 143 -0.70 -15.60 22.80
CA LYS A 143 0.30 -16.66 22.59
C LYS A 143 1.67 -16.14 23.04
N LYS A 144 2.29 -16.82 23.99
CA LYS A 144 3.65 -16.45 24.43
C LYS A 144 4.61 -16.62 23.24
N PRO A 145 5.47 -15.64 22.96
CA PRO A 145 6.48 -15.79 21.92
C PRO A 145 7.44 -16.92 22.28
N ILE A 146 7.94 -17.61 21.26
CA ILE A 146 8.87 -18.73 21.47
C ILE A 146 10.27 -18.22 21.81
N LYS A 147 10.63 -17.01 21.35
CA LYS A 147 11.96 -16.40 21.52
C LYS A 147 11.90 -14.88 21.33
N SER A 148 12.70 -14.13 22.06
CA SER A 148 12.95 -12.72 21.76
C SER A 148 13.54 -12.55 20.36
N ILE A 149 13.15 -11.51 19.65
CA ILE A 149 13.65 -11.15 18.32
C ILE A 149 14.53 -9.91 18.44
N GLU A 150 15.64 -9.90 17.72
CA GLU A 150 16.48 -8.72 17.52
C GLU A 150 16.53 -8.36 16.02
N GLU A 151 16.85 -7.09 15.70
CA GLU A 151 17.01 -6.65 14.29
C GLU A 151 18.01 -7.53 13.52
N SER A 152 19.04 -8.03 14.18
CA SER A 152 20.03 -8.91 13.60
C SER A 152 19.54 -10.30 13.21
N ASP A 153 18.39 -10.73 13.70
CA ASP A 153 17.78 -12.03 13.39
C ASP A 153 17.05 -12.03 12.04
N PHE A 154 16.77 -10.86 11.48
CA PHE A 154 16.14 -10.75 10.16
C PHE A 154 17.12 -11.15 9.04
N VAL A 155 16.73 -12.14 8.26
CA VAL A 155 17.55 -12.68 7.17
C VAL A 155 17.11 -12.05 5.85
N SER A 156 18.08 -11.44 5.14
CA SER A 156 17.86 -10.97 3.76
C SER A 156 17.90 -12.15 2.78
N GLY A 157 16.92 -12.24 1.92
CA GLY A 157 16.89 -13.20 0.80
C GLY A 157 17.72 -12.77 -0.40
N PHE A 158 18.20 -11.51 -0.42
CA PHE A 158 19.05 -11.02 -1.53
C PHE A 158 20.53 -11.27 -1.27
N GLY A 159 20.97 -11.03 -0.02
CA GLY A 159 22.40 -11.04 0.31
C GLY A 159 23.07 -9.69 0.07
N GLU A 160 23.96 -9.28 1.00
CA GLU A 160 24.58 -7.94 0.95
C GLU A 160 25.47 -7.74 -0.27
N GLU A 161 26.28 -8.74 -0.63
CA GLU A 161 27.24 -8.61 -1.73
C GLU A 161 26.55 -8.60 -3.08
N GLU A 162 25.55 -9.47 -3.29
CA GLU A 162 24.75 -9.50 -4.52
C GLU A 162 23.94 -8.21 -4.70
N PHE A 163 23.39 -7.67 -3.60
CA PHE A 163 22.70 -6.37 -3.62
C PHE A 163 23.65 -5.25 -4.04
N LYS A 164 24.85 -5.19 -3.48
CA LYS A 164 25.86 -4.18 -3.84
C LYS A 164 26.31 -4.29 -5.29
N LEU A 165 26.50 -5.52 -5.80
CA LEU A 165 26.81 -5.75 -7.21
C LEU A 165 25.69 -5.29 -8.13
N SER A 166 24.44 -5.48 -7.73
CA SER A 166 23.28 -5.01 -8.49
C SER A 166 23.21 -3.48 -8.53
N VAL A 167 23.61 -2.78 -7.44
CA VAL A 167 23.72 -1.30 -7.45
C VAL A 167 24.75 -0.85 -8.50
N GLU A 168 25.95 -1.46 -8.54
CA GLU A 168 26.97 -1.08 -9.53
C GLU A 168 26.48 -1.36 -10.96
N LYS A 169 25.80 -2.47 -11.20
CA LYS A 169 25.23 -2.77 -12.51
C LYS A 169 24.11 -1.79 -12.90
N ALA A 170 23.30 -1.35 -11.95
CA ALA A 170 22.29 -0.31 -12.20
C ALA A 170 22.93 1.01 -12.63
N LYS A 171 24.07 1.38 -12.05
CA LYS A 171 24.85 2.57 -12.48
C LYS A 171 25.31 2.47 -13.91
N GLU A 172 25.74 1.27 -14.38
CA GLU A 172 26.10 1.04 -15.80
C GLU A 172 24.90 1.29 -16.72
N TYR A 173 23.66 0.86 -16.33
CA TYR A 173 22.44 1.15 -17.08
C TYR A 173 22.12 2.66 -17.10
N ILE A 174 22.37 3.37 -16.01
CA ILE A 174 22.19 4.82 -15.93
C ILE A 174 23.20 5.54 -16.82
N GLU A 175 24.46 5.17 -16.76
CA GLU A 175 25.55 5.75 -17.58
C GLU A 175 25.34 5.49 -19.08
N SER A 176 24.77 4.36 -19.44
CA SER A 176 24.40 4.03 -20.83
C SER A 176 23.15 4.74 -21.33
N GLY A 177 22.41 5.40 -20.44
CA GLY A 177 21.19 6.16 -20.76
C GLY A 177 19.92 5.32 -20.84
N ASP A 178 19.95 4.07 -20.34
CA ASP A 178 18.78 3.19 -20.30
C ASP A 178 17.71 3.68 -19.31
N ILE A 179 18.15 4.17 -18.17
CA ILE A 179 17.30 4.68 -17.08
C ILE A 179 17.94 5.93 -16.43
N MET A 180 17.14 6.71 -15.73
CA MET A 180 17.61 7.77 -14.82
C MET A 180 17.68 7.28 -13.38
N GLN A 181 16.77 6.42 -13.00
CA GLN A 181 16.63 5.85 -11.65
C GLN A 181 15.93 4.51 -11.70
N VAL A 182 16.34 3.59 -10.84
CA VAL A 182 15.61 2.34 -10.56
C VAL A 182 15.45 2.17 -9.05
N VAL A 183 14.27 1.72 -8.61
CA VAL A 183 14.00 1.46 -7.18
C VAL A 183 14.03 -0.05 -6.95
N CYS A 184 15.17 -0.55 -6.50
CA CYS A 184 15.30 -1.96 -6.14
C CYS A 184 15.14 -2.18 -4.63
N SER A 185 14.74 -3.38 -4.28
CA SER A 185 14.41 -3.74 -2.90
C SER A 185 14.98 -5.09 -2.50
N GLN A 186 15.07 -5.31 -1.20
CA GLN A 186 15.36 -6.61 -0.62
C GLN A 186 14.23 -7.06 0.31
N ARG A 187 13.97 -8.36 0.34
CA ARG A 187 13.05 -8.99 1.28
C ARG A 187 13.81 -9.57 2.45
N MET A 188 13.36 -9.25 3.64
CA MET A 188 13.87 -9.78 4.89
C MET A 188 12.79 -10.58 5.58
N SER A 189 13.14 -11.64 6.26
CA SER A 189 12.19 -12.52 6.94
C SER A 189 12.71 -12.99 8.29
N ILE A 190 11.76 -13.35 9.16
CA ILE A 190 12.02 -13.93 10.47
C ILE A 190 10.85 -14.82 10.89
N PRO A 191 11.08 -15.92 11.62
CA PRO A 191 9.99 -16.66 12.28
C PRO A 191 9.21 -15.76 13.24
N PHE A 192 7.88 -15.75 13.13
CA PHE A 192 7.02 -14.87 13.89
C PHE A 192 5.67 -15.53 14.16
N ASN A 193 5.39 -15.81 15.43
CA ASN A 193 4.16 -16.45 15.86
C ASN A 193 3.33 -15.62 16.86
N ALA A 194 3.70 -14.35 17.06
CA ALA A 194 2.93 -13.42 17.88
C ALA A 194 1.64 -12.96 17.16
N ASP A 195 0.73 -12.37 17.93
CA ASP A 195 -0.51 -11.83 17.38
C ASP A 195 -0.28 -10.71 16.35
N PRO A 196 -0.78 -10.83 15.10
CA PRO A 196 -0.64 -9.79 14.09
C PRO A 196 -1.31 -8.46 14.46
N VAL A 197 -2.38 -8.47 15.27
CA VAL A 197 -3.01 -7.23 15.77
C VAL A 197 -2.09 -6.52 16.76
N ALA A 198 -1.35 -7.26 17.59
CA ALA A 198 -0.35 -6.68 18.48
C ALA A 198 0.78 -6.02 17.68
N LEU A 199 1.22 -6.64 16.57
CA LEU A 199 2.16 -6.02 15.65
C LEU A 199 1.62 -4.71 15.06
N TYR A 200 0.36 -4.71 14.57
CA TYR A 200 -0.30 -3.50 14.06
C TYR A 200 -0.32 -2.37 15.10
N ARG A 201 -0.69 -2.70 16.37
CA ARG A 201 -0.71 -1.72 17.46
C ARG A 201 0.67 -1.14 17.75
N SER A 202 1.72 -1.98 17.69
CA SER A 202 3.10 -1.54 17.88
C SER A 202 3.60 -0.66 16.73
N VAL A 203 3.31 -1.05 15.47
CA VAL A 203 3.62 -0.22 14.28
C VAL A 203 2.92 1.13 14.37
N ARG A 204 1.64 1.17 14.76
CA ARG A 204 0.87 2.40 14.94
C ARG A 204 1.46 3.32 16.00
N GLN A 205 2.02 2.76 17.06
CA GLN A 205 2.66 3.53 18.12
C GLN A 205 4.01 4.10 17.69
N LEU A 206 4.82 3.31 16.96
CA LEU A 206 6.16 3.69 16.55
C LEU A 206 6.20 4.65 15.35
N ASN A 207 5.35 4.41 14.37
CA ASN A 207 5.41 5.12 13.09
C ASN A 207 4.00 5.36 12.53
N PRO A 208 3.20 6.25 13.16
CA PRO A 208 1.89 6.62 12.61
C PRO A 208 2.06 7.27 11.24
N SER A 209 1.23 6.86 10.29
CA SER A 209 1.23 7.33 8.90
C SER A 209 -0.19 7.56 8.42
N PRO A 210 -0.41 8.31 7.31
CA PRO A 210 -1.74 8.57 6.78
C PRO A 210 -2.55 7.32 6.46
N TYR A 211 -1.87 6.26 6.00
CA TYR A 211 -2.49 4.99 5.66
C TYR A 211 -2.00 3.90 6.60
N MET A 212 -2.79 3.62 7.61
CA MET A 212 -2.54 2.52 8.53
C MET A 212 -3.57 1.43 8.32
N TYR A 213 -3.12 0.21 8.09
CA TYR A 213 -4.00 -0.91 7.80
C TYR A 213 -3.54 -2.20 8.45
N TYR A 214 -4.55 -2.99 8.83
CA TYR A 214 -4.45 -4.38 9.20
C TYR A 214 -5.50 -5.15 8.41
N LEU A 215 -5.07 -6.07 7.56
CA LEU A 215 -5.96 -6.96 6.82
C LEU A 215 -5.74 -8.38 7.34
N ASN A 216 -6.82 -8.97 7.85
CA ASN A 216 -6.89 -10.39 8.18
C ASN A 216 -7.47 -11.12 6.97
N LEU A 217 -6.66 -11.94 6.31
CA LEU A 217 -7.00 -12.60 5.06
C LEU A 217 -6.96 -14.13 5.20
N ASP A 218 -7.32 -14.63 6.39
CA ASP A 218 -7.33 -16.01 6.82
C ASP A 218 -5.95 -16.70 6.76
N GLU A 219 -5.44 -16.96 5.55
CA GLU A 219 -4.17 -17.65 5.35
C GLU A 219 -2.95 -16.78 5.65
N PHE A 220 -3.10 -15.47 5.63
CA PHE A 220 -2.03 -14.49 5.89
C PHE A 220 -2.59 -13.14 6.35
N HIS A 221 -1.72 -12.34 6.93
CA HIS A 221 -2.06 -11.01 7.41
C HIS A 221 -1.19 -9.96 6.76
N ILE A 222 -1.74 -8.76 6.55
CA ILE A 222 -1.00 -7.59 6.10
C ILE A 222 -1.09 -6.53 7.17
N VAL A 223 0.07 -6.03 7.61
CA VAL A 223 0.21 -4.96 8.58
C VAL A 223 1.03 -3.84 7.95
N GLY A 224 0.44 -2.67 7.79
CA GLY A 224 1.11 -1.57 7.11
C GLY A 224 0.91 -0.20 7.76
N SER A 225 1.91 0.66 7.54
CA SER A 225 1.92 2.07 7.89
C SER A 225 2.52 2.86 6.74
N SER A 226 1.75 2.97 5.65
CA SER A 226 2.21 3.64 4.44
C SER A 226 2.09 5.16 4.54
N PRO A 227 3.14 5.90 4.23
CA PRO A 227 3.08 7.36 4.17
C PRO A 227 2.48 7.88 2.87
N GLU A 228 2.35 7.05 1.83
CA GLU A 228 2.20 7.53 0.46
C GLU A 228 0.95 6.95 -0.21
N ILE A 229 0.18 7.84 -0.80
CA ILE A 229 -0.95 7.50 -1.66
C ILE A 229 -0.45 7.06 -3.04
N LEU A 230 -1.03 6.00 -3.60
CA LEU A 230 -0.88 5.69 -5.02
C LEU A 230 -1.75 6.64 -5.85
N ALA A 231 -3.05 6.59 -5.61
CA ALA A 231 -4.03 7.48 -6.23
C ALA A 231 -5.34 7.46 -5.44
N ARG A 232 -6.05 8.60 -5.46
CA ARG A 232 -7.39 8.75 -4.93
C ARG A 232 -8.32 9.25 -6.03
N LEU A 233 -9.53 8.72 -6.05
CA LEU A 233 -10.64 9.18 -6.87
C LEU A 233 -11.83 9.43 -5.95
N GLU A 234 -12.23 10.68 -5.81
CA GLU A 234 -13.39 11.08 -5.03
C GLU A 234 -14.32 11.94 -5.87
N ASP A 235 -15.54 11.45 -6.12
CA ASP A 235 -16.55 12.15 -6.89
C ASP A 235 -16.04 12.66 -8.25
N GLY A 236 -15.22 11.82 -8.92
CA GLY A 236 -14.61 12.13 -10.21
C GLY A 236 -13.37 13.00 -10.16
N LYS A 237 -12.92 13.43 -8.96
CA LYS A 237 -11.69 14.17 -8.77
C LYS A 237 -10.53 13.21 -8.45
N ILE A 238 -9.49 13.29 -9.26
CA ILE A 238 -8.24 12.54 -9.08
C ILE A 238 -7.30 13.33 -8.19
N THR A 239 -6.63 12.63 -7.28
CA THR A 239 -5.52 13.18 -6.47
C THR A 239 -4.37 12.19 -6.45
N VAL A 240 -3.16 12.67 -6.79
CA VAL A 240 -1.90 11.96 -6.61
C VAL A 240 -0.96 12.88 -5.83
N ARG A 241 -0.21 12.31 -4.90
CA ARG A 241 0.57 13.11 -3.97
C ARG A 241 2.02 12.63 -3.88
N PRO A 242 2.89 13.07 -4.79
CA PRO A 242 4.31 12.76 -4.75
C PRO A 242 4.95 13.22 -3.44
N ILE A 243 5.73 12.34 -2.83
CA ILE A 243 6.49 12.59 -1.61
C ILE A 243 7.95 12.29 -1.92
N ALA A 244 8.83 13.25 -1.66
CA ALA A 244 10.27 13.08 -1.76
C ALA A 244 10.98 13.85 -0.64
N GLY A 245 12.28 13.73 -0.58
CA GLY A 245 13.06 14.38 0.46
C GLY A 245 12.72 13.86 1.86
N THR A 246 13.72 13.64 2.66
CA THR A 246 13.52 13.26 4.06
C THR A 246 14.57 13.95 4.91
N ARG A 247 14.12 14.65 5.93
CA ARG A 247 14.99 15.16 7.00
C ARG A 247 14.43 14.70 8.34
N ARG A 248 15.34 14.53 9.31
CA ARG A 248 14.92 14.28 10.69
C ARG A 248 14.17 15.48 11.26
N ARG A 249 13.36 15.26 12.27
CA ARG A 249 12.82 16.35 13.09
C ARG A 249 13.95 17.01 13.85
N GLY A 250 13.83 18.32 14.02
CA GLY A 250 14.71 19.10 14.87
C GLY A 250 14.54 18.76 16.36
N LYS A 251 15.51 19.16 17.17
CA LYS A 251 15.43 19.04 18.64
C LYS A 251 14.48 20.07 19.24
N ASP A 252 14.30 21.17 18.53
CA ASP A 252 13.45 22.32 18.85
C ASP A 252 12.96 22.97 17.56
N GLU A 253 12.17 24.03 17.66
CA GLU A 253 11.58 24.74 16.52
C GLU A 253 12.64 25.40 15.60
N GLU A 254 13.78 25.82 16.13
CA GLU A 254 14.85 26.46 15.37
C GLU A 254 15.63 25.41 14.57
N ASP A 255 15.93 24.26 15.16
CA ASP A 255 16.53 23.12 14.46
C ASP A 255 15.58 22.54 13.41
N ASP A 256 14.25 22.47 13.68
CA ASP A 256 13.24 22.09 12.69
C ASP A 256 13.24 23.01 11.46
N LYS A 257 13.32 24.33 11.66
CA LYS A 257 13.41 25.28 10.53
C LYS A 257 14.70 25.11 9.74
N THR A 258 15.81 24.87 10.43
CA THR A 258 17.10 24.63 9.77
C THR A 258 17.04 23.38 8.88
N MET A 259 16.42 22.30 9.37
CA MET A 259 16.22 21.06 8.56
C MET A 259 15.29 21.28 7.38
N GLU A 260 14.24 22.09 7.57
CA GLU A 260 13.31 22.49 6.50
C GLU A 260 14.01 23.31 5.41
N GLU A 261 14.77 24.33 5.79
CA GLU A 261 15.56 25.16 4.87
C GLU A 261 16.62 24.34 4.14
N ASP A 262 17.31 23.42 4.82
CA ASP A 262 18.27 22.51 4.20
C ASP A 262 17.61 21.64 3.13
N MET A 263 16.42 21.10 3.39
CA MET A 263 15.70 20.26 2.42
C MET A 263 15.20 21.05 1.22
N ILE A 264 14.60 22.24 1.44
CA ILE A 264 14.05 23.08 0.37
C ILE A 264 15.14 23.64 -0.54
N ASN A 265 16.34 23.85 -0.02
CA ASN A 265 17.46 24.41 -0.77
C ASN A 265 18.42 23.35 -1.34
N ASP A 266 18.16 22.07 -1.09
CA ASP A 266 18.98 20.98 -1.64
C ASP A 266 18.63 20.76 -3.12
N PRO A 267 19.56 21.05 -4.07
CA PRO A 267 19.28 20.93 -5.50
C PRO A 267 18.94 19.49 -5.92
N LYS A 268 19.47 18.48 -5.21
CA LYS A 268 19.23 17.07 -5.51
C LYS A 268 17.80 16.68 -5.13
N GLU A 269 17.37 17.05 -3.92
CA GLU A 269 16.01 16.80 -3.44
C GLU A 269 14.96 17.49 -4.31
N ILE A 270 15.24 18.75 -4.72
CA ILE A 270 14.37 19.50 -5.64
C ILE A 270 14.26 18.80 -7.00
N ALA A 271 15.39 18.34 -7.57
CA ALA A 271 15.40 17.69 -8.88
C ALA A 271 14.64 16.36 -8.84
N GLU A 272 14.85 15.55 -7.79
CA GLU A 272 14.11 14.30 -7.57
C GLU A 272 12.61 14.58 -7.42
N HIS A 273 12.24 15.55 -6.61
CA HIS A 273 10.83 15.88 -6.38
C HIS A 273 10.13 16.39 -7.64
N LEU A 274 10.81 17.22 -8.46
CA LEU A 274 10.31 17.66 -9.76
C LEU A 274 10.07 16.48 -10.71
N MET A 275 10.98 15.50 -10.73
CA MET A 275 10.83 14.28 -11.51
C MET A 275 9.55 13.50 -11.08
N LEU A 276 9.30 13.37 -9.77
CA LEU A 276 8.12 12.70 -9.26
C LEU A 276 6.82 13.47 -9.55
N ILE A 277 6.85 14.81 -9.47
CA ILE A 277 5.71 15.65 -9.90
C ILE A 277 5.40 15.42 -11.37
N ASP A 278 6.41 15.46 -12.25
CA ASP A 278 6.20 15.27 -13.68
C ASP A 278 5.71 13.86 -14.01
N LEU A 279 6.20 12.83 -13.30
CA LEU A 279 5.71 11.47 -13.42
C LEU A 279 4.23 11.39 -13.01
N GLY A 280 3.86 11.97 -11.86
CA GLY A 280 2.46 12.01 -11.40
C GLY A 280 1.55 12.76 -12.37
N ARG A 281 2.00 13.89 -12.93
CA ARG A 281 1.26 14.62 -13.96
C ARG A 281 1.07 13.79 -15.23
N ASN A 282 2.09 13.07 -15.65
CA ASN A 282 2.03 12.21 -16.83
C ASN A 282 1.07 11.03 -16.61
N ASP A 283 1.16 10.37 -15.47
CA ASP A 283 0.31 9.23 -15.11
C ASP A 283 -1.17 9.65 -15.04
N VAL A 284 -1.48 10.74 -14.32
CA VAL A 284 -2.83 11.31 -14.23
C VAL A 284 -3.32 11.80 -15.59
N GLY A 285 -2.43 12.41 -16.39
CA GLY A 285 -2.76 12.94 -17.71
C GLY A 285 -3.31 11.91 -18.71
N ARG A 286 -3.02 10.63 -18.49
CA ARG A 286 -3.55 9.52 -19.33
C ARG A 286 -5.06 9.32 -19.18
N VAL A 287 -5.63 9.72 -18.05
CA VAL A 287 -7.04 9.48 -17.70
C VAL A 287 -7.80 10.75 -17.32
N ALA A 288 -7.10 11.86 -17.26
CA ALA A 288 -7.69 13.16 -16.92
C ALA A 288 -8.40 13.80 -18.10
N LYS A 289 -9.50 14.49 -17.81
CA LYS A 289 -10.12 15.40 -18.75
C LYS A 289 -9.09 16.43 -19.24
N PRO A 290 -8.94 16.64 -20.57
CA PRO A 290 -7.96 17.57 -21.11
C PRO A 290 -8.01 18.96 -20.47
N GLY A 291 -6.84 19.47 -20.02
CA GLY A 291 -6.69 20.80 -19.45
C GLY A 291 -7.04 20.90 -17.95
N THR A 292 -7.35 19.79 -17.26
CA THR A 292 -7.68 19.83 -15.82
C THR A 292 -6.53 19.43 -14.90
N VAL A 293 -5.44 18.88 -15.44
CA VAL A 293 -4.27 18.49 -14.62
C VAL A 293 -3.59 19.73 -14.06
N THR A 294 -3.57 19.86 -12.75
CA THR A 294 -3.00 20.99 -12.03
C THR A 294 -2.13 20.51 -10.87
N VAL A 295 -1.07 21.27 -10.55
CA VAL A 295 -0.29 21.12 -9.33
C VAL A 295 -0.84 22.12 -8.33
N THR A 296 -1.66 21.66 -7.39
CA THR A 296 -2.38 22.54 -6.43
C THR A 296 -1.52 22.91 -5.22
N GLU A 297 -0.55 22.05 -4.86
CA GLU A 297 0.48 22.31 -3.85
C GLU A 297 1.83 21.92 -4.42
N LYS A 298 2.86 22.74 -4.20
CA LYS A 298 4.21 22.49 -4.69
C LYS A 298 5.24 22.75 -3.59
N PHE A 299 6.08 21.75 -3.31
CA PHE A 299 7.13 21.81 -2.30
C PHE A 299 6.63 22.15 -0.89
N GLY A 300 5.43 21.71 -0.50
CA GLY A 300 4.94 21.78 0.86
C GLY A 300 5.79 20.91 1.79
N ILE A 301 5.96 21.33 3.04
CA ILE A 301 6.67 20.53 4.04
C ILE A 301 5.65 19.93 5.02
N GLU A 302 5.64 18.61 5.09
CA GLU A 302 4.86 17.87 6.09
C GLU A 302 5.75 17.34 7.20
N LYS A 303 5.39 17.68 8.43
CA LYS A 303 6.12 17.28 9.64
C LYS A 303 5.41 16.11 10.31
N TYR A 304 6.10 14.99 10.39
CA TYR A 304 5.67 13.79 11.11
C TYR A 304 6.40 13.68 12.47
N SER A 305 6.15 12.63 13.21
CA SER A 305 6.73 12.44 14.55
C SER A 305 8.27 12.44 14.57
N HIS A 306 8.90 11.82 13.57
CA HIS A 306 10.35 11.61 13.52
C HIS A 306 11.05 12.20 12.31
N VAL A 307 10.30 12.47 11.25
CA VAL A 307 10.81 12.97 9.98
C VAL A 307 9.91 14.08 9.43
N MET A 308 10.44 14.84 8.49
CA MET A 308 9.69 15.74 7.62
C MET A 308 9.95 15.36 6.16
N HIS A 309 8.95 15.58 5.31
CA HIS A 309 9.01 15.29 3.89
C HIS A 309 8.60 16.50 3.06
N MET A 310 9.14 16.59 1.85
CA MET A 310 8.67 17.50 0.82
C MET A 310 7.53 16.84 0.05
N VAL A 311 6.41 17.53 -0.05
CA VAL A 311 5.16 17.01 -0.64
C VAL A 311 4.65 17.95 -1.71
N SER A 312 4.09 17.40 -2.76
CA SER A 312 3.32 18.14 -3.76
C SER A 312 1.99 17.45 -4.04
N ASN A 313 1.03 18.19 -4.58
CA ASN A 313 -0.29 17.66 -4.86
C ASN A 313 -0.63 17.86 -6.35
N VAL A 314 -0.98 16.79 -7.05
CA VAL A 314 -1.43 16.80 -8.44
C VAL A 314 -2.89 16.40 -8.47
N GLU A 315 -3.74 17.28 -9.00
CA GLU A 315 -5.16 17.05 -9.12
C GLU A 315 -5.64 17.14 -10.56
N ALA A 316 -6.71 16.42 -10.87
CA ALA A 316 -7.41 16.49 -12.14
C ALA A 316 -8.85 16.01 -12.02
N ASP A 317 -9.66 16.31 -13.02
CA ASP A 317 -10.96 15.67 -13.21
C ASP A 317 -10.80 14.40 -14.06
N LEU A 318 -11.41 13.29 -13.64
CA LEU A 318 -11.45 12.07 -14.44
C LEU A 318 -12.21 12.30 -15.75
N ASP A 319 -11.70 11.80 -16.87
CA ASP A 319 -12.39 11.94 -18.16
C ASP A 319 -13.62 11.05 -18.20
N LYS A 320 -14.59 11.48 -19.01
CA LYS A 320 -15.89 10.80 -19.13
C LYS A 320 -15.74 9.37 -19.64
N GLY A 321 -16.40 8.45 -18.96
CA GLY A 321 -16.43 7.02 -19.34
C GLY A 321 -15.29 6.20 -18.78
N LEU A 322 -14.29 6.85 -18.14
CA LEU A 322 -13.23 6.17 -17.41
C LEU A 322 -13.64 5.88 -15.95
N SER A 323 -12.91 4.99 -15.30
CA SER A 323 -13.24 4.43 -14.01
C SER A 323 -12.07 4.53 -13.01
N ALA A 324 -12.31 4.12 -11.77
CA ALA A 324 -11.28 3.94 -10.76
C ALA A 324 -10.19 2.94 -11.20
N ILE A 325 -10.56 1.86 -11.91
CA ILE A 325 -9.60 0.88 -12.43
C ILE A 325 -8.77 1.46 -13.57
N ASP A 326 -9.33 2.34 -14.40
CA ASP A 326 -8.55 3.04 -15.43
C ASP A 326 -7.51 3.97 -14.79
N LEU A 327 -7.88 4.69 -13.71
CA LEU A 327 -6.95 5.49 -12.92
C LEU A 327 -5.88 4.61 -12.29
N PHE A 328 -6.25 3.48 -11.68
CA PHE A 328 -5.29 2.52 -11.14
C PHE A 328 -4.30 2.07 -12.21
N LYS A 329 -4.75 1.62 -13.38
CA LYS A 329 -3.88 1.21 -14.50
C LYS A 329 -2.93 2.32 -14.94
N ALA A 330 -3.37 3.57 -14.94
CA ALA A 330 -2.56 4.71 -15.37
C ALA A 330 -1.45 5.07 -14.38
N THR A 331 -1.69 4.90 -13.08
CA THR A 331 -0.77 5.31 -12.00
C THR A 331 0.11 4.17 -11.49
N PHE A 332 -0.26 2.91 -11.75
CA PHE A 332 0.39 1.73 -11.17
C PHE A 332 1.56 1.20 -12.02
N PRO A 333 2.65 0.72 -11.38
CA PRO A 333 2.99 1.00 -9.99
C PRO A 333 3.50 2.43 -9.83
N ALA A 334 3.56 2.90 -8.58
CA ALA A 334 4.09 4.23 -8.30
C ALA A 334 5.55 4.37 -8.74
N GLY A 335 5.95 5.57 -9.17
CA GLY A 335 7.33 5.86 -9.55
C GLY A 335 8.33 5.70 -8.41
N THR A 336 7.90 6.00 -7.20
CA THR A 336 8.67 5.86 -5.96
C THR A 336 9.03 4.42 -5.58
N VAL A 337 8.43 3.43 -6.24
CA VAL A 337 8.73 2.00 -6.08
C VAL A 337 9.13 1.31 -7.40
N SER A 338 9.27 2.06 -8.48
CA SER A 338 9.69 1.53 -9.79
C SER A 338 10.91 2.24 -10.36
N GLY A 339 10.77 3.44 -10.85
CA GLY A 339 11.85 4.26 -11.41
C GLY A 339 11.45 4.99 -12.68
N ALA A 340 12.44 5.53 -13.37
CA ALA A 340 12.24 6.35 -14.56
C ALA A 340 13.30 6.04 -15.65
N PRO A 341 12.90 5.76 -16.89
CA PRO A 341 11.54 5.52 -17.39
C PRO A 341 10.91 4.25 -16.79
N LYS A 342 9.61 4.31 -16.43
CA LYS A 342 8.91 3.33 -15.61
C LYS A 342 9.05 1.87 -16.12
N VAL A 343 8.73 1.61 -17.38
CA VAL A 343 8.74 0.24 -17.94
C VAL A 343 10.15 -0.35 -17.93
N ARG A 344 11.17 0.42 -18.34
CA ARG A 344 12.54 -0.07 -18.35
C ARG A 344 13.07 -0.32 -16.94
N ALA A 345 12.74 0.53 -15.99
CA ALA A 345 13.08 0.33 -14.60
C ALA A 345 12.48 -0.98 -14.05
N MET A 346 11.23 -1.31 -14.41
CA MET A 346 10.59 -2.57 -14.00
C MET A 346 11.23 -3.82 -14.64
N GLU A 347 11.69 -3.74 -15.90
CA GLU A 347 12.46 -4.80 -16.52
C GLU A 347 13.77 -5.08 -15.74
N ILE A 348 14.45 -4.03 -15.29
CA ILE A 348 15.68 -4.13 -14.49
C ILE A 348 15.38 -4.65 -13.07
N ILE A 349 14.25 -4.27 -12.47
CA ILE A 349 13.81 -4.83 -11.19
C ILE A 349 13.62 -6.34 -11.28
N ASP A 350 12.95 -6.82 -12.33
CA ASP A 350 12.76 -8.26 -12.57
C ASP A 350 14.08 -8.99 -12.82
N GLU A 351 15.09 -8.32 -13.38
CA GLU A 351 16.44 -8.86 -13.59
C GLU A 351 17.22 -8.98 -12.27
N PHE A 352 17.09 -8.03 -11.37
CA PHE A 352 17.94 -7.92 -10.19
C PHE A 352 17.34 -8.58 -8.95
N GLU A 353 16.04 -8.42 -8.73
CA GLU A 353 15.42 -8.95 -7.52
C GLU A 353 15.27 -10.48 -7.60
N PRO A 354 15.80 -11.22 -6.61
CA PRO A 354 15.82 -12.69 -6.68
C PRO A 354 14.45 -13.34 -6.52
N VAL A 355 13.44 -12.57 -6.04
CA VAL A 355 12.09 -13.06 -5.77
C VAL A 355 11.03 -12.03 -6.16
N LYS A 356 9.87 -12.54 -6.53
CA LYS A 356 8.65 -11.77 -6.81
C LYS A 356 8.30 -10.85 -5.65
N ARG A 357 7.95 -9.60 -5.94
CA ARG A 357 7.59 -8.60 -4.93
C ARG A 357 6.32 -8.93 -4.15
N GLY A 358 5.32 -9.49 -4.85
CA GLY A 358 4.03 -9.75 -4.26
C GLY A 358 3.35 -8.46 -3.79
N ILE A 359 3.09 -8.33 -2.49
CA ILE A 359 2.37 -7.18 -1.92
C ILE A 359 3.21 -5.90 -1.91
N TYR A 360 4.52 -5.99 -1.66
CA TYR A 360 5.41 -4.83 -1.63
C TYR A 360 5.43 -4.07 -2.96
N GLY A 361 5.30 -2.75 -2.88
CA GLY A 361 5.22 -1.88 -4.07
C GLY A 361 3.89 -1.99 -4.84
N GLY A 362 2.96 -2.79 -4.34
CA GLY A 362 1.57 -2.85 -4.79
C GLY A 362 0.72 -1.71 -4.21
N ALA A 363 -0.60 -1.91 -4.17
CA ALA A 363 -1.57 -0.94 -3.68
C ALA A 363 -2.53 -1.59 -2.67
N VAL A 364 -2.76 -0.94 -1.53
CA VAL A 364 -3.69 -1.39 -0.49
C VAL A 364 -4.73 -0.31 -0.24
N GLY A 365 -6.00 -0.67 -0.20
CA GLY A 365 -7.06 0.31 0.02
C GLY A 365 -8.43 -0.21 -0.34
N TYR A 366 -9.26 0.66 -0.93
CA TYR A 366 -10.62 0.31 -1.30
C TYR A 366 -11.05 0.83 -2.68
N LEU A 367 -12.03 0.12 -3.23
CA LEU A 367 -12.86 0.53 -4.36
C LEU A 367 -14.30 0.58 -3.85
N SER A 368 -14.92 1.76 -3.75
CA SER A 368 -16.30 1.87 -3.27
C SER A 368 -17.30 1.53 -4.37
N TRP A 369 -18.50 1.09 -3.98
CA TRP A 369 -19.59 0.85 -4.93
C TRP A 369 -20.07 2.12 -5.64
N GLN A 370 -19.72 3.30 -5.13
CA GLN A 370 -20.03 4.60 -5.74
C GLN A 370 -19.01 5.03 -6.81
N GLY A 371 -18.02 4.17 -7.11
CA GLY A 371 -16.99 4.45 -8.10
C GLY A 371 -15.78 5.21 -7.56
N ASN A 372 -15.72 5.50 -6.26
CA ASN A 372 -14.56 6.11 -5.62
C ASN A 372 -13.46 5.06 -5.36
N MET A 373 -12.23 5.53 -5.21
CA MET A 373 -11.04 4.72 -4.90
C MET A 373 -10.13 5.50 -3.97
N ASP A 374 -9.55 4.83 -2.98
CA ASP A 374 -8.41 5.35 -2.22
C ASP A 374 -7.43 4.21 -1.96
N MET A 375 -6.24 4.31 -2.59
CA MET A 375 -5.20 3.29 -2.57
C MET A 375 -3.88 3.88 -2.11
N ALA A 376 -3.30 3.31 -1.05
CA ALA A 376 -1.94 3.58 -0.61
C ALA A 376 -0.94 2.67 -1.32
N ILE A 377 0.28 3.13 -1.52
CA ILE A 377 1.38 2.28 -1.97
C ILE A 377 1.74 1.31 -0.83
N ALA A 378 1.86 0.01 -1.12
CA ALA A 378 2.21 -0.99 -0.12
C ALA A 378 3.71 -0.96 0.20
N ILE A 379 4.12 0.05 0.97
CA ILE A 379 5.45 0.21 1.56
C ILE A 379 5.34 0.30 3.07
N ARG A 380 6.44 0.09 3.79
CA ARG A 380 6.41 0.01 5.26
C ARG A 380 5.34 -0.99 5.73
N THR A 381 5.34 -2.14 5.06
CA THR A 381 4.30 -3.15 5.14
C THR A 381 4.93 -4.50 5.42
N ALA A 382 4.38 -5.19 6.40
CA ALA A 382 4.71 -6.56 6.74
C ALA A 382 3.64 -7.52 6.20
N VAL A 383 4.06 -8.69 5.76
CA VAL A 383 3.22 -9.83 5.45
C VAL A 383 3.53 -10.93 6.46
N ILE A 384 2.52 -11.47 7.14
CA ILE A 384 2.68 -12.59 8.07
C ILE A 384 1.96 -13.78 7.46
N LYS A 385 2.71 -14.83 7.15
CA LYS A 385 2.20 -16.07 6.59
C LYS A 385 3.03 -17.25 7.07
N ASP A 386 2.36 -18.37 7.39
CA ASP A 386 3.01 -19.61 7.82
C ASP A 386 4.00 -19.41 8.97
N GLU A 387 3.61 -18.59 9.98
CA GLU A 387 4.43 -18.19 11.13
C GLU A 387 5.75 -17.50 10.75
N VAL A 388 5.82 -16.86 9.58
CA VAL A 388 6.95 -16.05 9.13
C VAL A 388 6.48 -14.62 8.86
N LEU A 389 7.23 -13.66 9.38
CA LEU A 389 7.09 -12.24 9.07
C LEU A 389 8.03 -11.87 7.92
N TYR A 390 7.47 -11.33 6.87
CA TYR A 390 8.20 -10.81 5.70
C TYR A 390 8.10 -9.30 5.66
N ILE A 391 9.23 -8.65 5.43
CA ILE A 391 9.33 -7.21 5.22
C ILE A 391 10.13 -6.98 3.95
N GLN A 392 9.67 -6.08 3.09
CA GLN A 392 10.42 -5.69 1.92
C GLN A 392 10.64 -4.19 1.92
N ALA A 393 11.85 -3.76 1.62
CA ALA A 393 12.23 -2.36 1.58
C ALA A 393 13.35 -2.13 0.57
N GLY A 394 13.38 -0.95 -0.03
CA GLY A 394 14.37 -0.58 -1.02
C GLY A 394 14.56 0.92 -1.13
N GLY A 395 15.42 1.32 -2.05
CA GLY A 395 15.78 2.71 -2.33
C GLY A 395 15.90 2.98 -3.82
N GLY A 396 15.88 4.25 -4.19
CA GLY A 396 16.10 4.68 -5.55
C GLY A 396 17.58 4.79 -5.87
N TRP A 397 18.07 3.97 -6.78
CA TRP A 397 19.46 3.97 -7.22
C TRP A 397 19.65 4.93 -8.40
N VAL A 398 20.60 5.83 -8.26
CA VAL A 398 20.99 6.86 -9.24
C VAL A 398 22.50 6.79 -9.52
N ALA A 399 23.00 7.58 -10.44
CA ALA A 399 24.42 7.57 -10.83
C ALA A 399 25.38 7.75 -9.63
N ASP A 400 25.00 8.55 -8.65
CA ASP A 400 25.82 8.84 -7.45
C ASP A 400 25.63 7.83 -6.32
N SER A 401 24.79 6.81 -6.50
CA SER A 401 24.51 5.80 -5.49
C SER A 401 25.76 5.07 -5.05
N GLN A 402 25.87 4.87 -3.74
CA GLN A 402 26.95 4.13 -3.12
C GLN A 402 26.42 2.80 -2.56
N PRO A 403 26.87 1.64 -3.05
CA PRO A 403 26.29 0.33 -2.71
C PRO A 403 26.09 0.07 -1.21
N SER A 404 27.08 0.45 -0.39
CA SER A 404 26.99 0.27 1.05
C SER A 404 25.98 1.21 1.74
N LEU A 405 25.70 2.39 1.16
CA LEU A 405 24.69 3.30 1.67
C LEU A 405 23.29 2.84 1.26
N GLU A 406 23.12 2.38 0.03
CA GLU A 406 21.84 1.82 -0.45
C GLU A 406 21.43 0.58 0.36
N TRP A 407 22.37 -0.30 0.66
CA TRP A 407 22.14 -1.43 1.56
C TRP A 407 21.64 -0.98 2.94
N LYS A 408 22.33 -0.02 3.57
CA LYS A 408 21.93 0.53 4.86
C LYS A 408 20.58 1.24 4.80
N GLU A 409 20.28 1.94 3.70
CA GLU A 409 19.00 2.62 3.51
C GLU A 409 17.84 1.62 3.48
N SER A 410 18.00 0.51 2.75
CA SER A 410 16.96 -0.53 2.69
C SER A 410 16.68 -1.13 4.08
N LEU A 411 17.71 -1.37 4.90
CA LEU A 411 17.54 -1.81 6.29
C LEU A 411 16.84 -0.73 7.14
N ASN A 412 17.28 0.53 7.03
CA ASN A 412 16.68 1.64 7.79
C ASN A 412 15.18 1.80 7.49
N LYS A 413 14.77 1.59 6.24
CA LYS A 413 13.34 1.66 5.84
C LYS A 413 12.51 0.50 6.42
N GLY A 414 13.13 -0.64 6.72
CA GLY A 414 12.50 -1.77 7.42
C GLY A 414 12.41 -1.60 8.94
N ARG A 415 13.26 -0.75 9.52
CA ARG A 415 13.52 -0.69 10.97
C ARG A 415 12.30 -0.44 11.84
N ALA A 416 11.33 0.36 11.39
CA ALA A 416 10.10 0.60 12.15
C ALA A 416 9.32 -0.70 12.43
N ILE A 417 9.31 -1.62 11.45
CA ILE A 417 8.63 -2.92 11.59
C ILE A 417 9.49 -3.89 12.40
N PHE A 418 10.83 -3.87 12.24
CA PHE A 418 11.73 -4.64 13.10
C PHE A 418 11.49 -4.33 14.58
N ARG A 419 11.53 -3.04 14.94
CA ARG A 419 11.27 -2.58 16.31
C ARG A 419 9.86 -2.93 16.79
N ALA A 420 8.86 -2.86 15.92
CA ALA A 420 7.51 -3.25 16.29
C ALA A 420 7.42 -4.75 16.61
N ALA A 421 8.11 -5.60 15.85
CA ALA A 421 8.19 -7.03 16.09
C ALA A 421 8.92 -7.35 17.40
N GLU A 422 10.05 -6.69 17.69
CA GLU A 422 10.75 -6.78 18.98
C GLU A 422 9.83 -6.44 20.14
N MET A 423 9.15 -5.27 20.09
CA MET A 423 8.27 -4.79 21.16
C MET A 423 7.11 -5.73 21.46
N VAL A 424 6.58 -6.41 20.45
CA VAL A 424 5.49 -7.39 20.66
C VAL A 424 5.99 -8.57 21.46
N GLN A 425 7.23 -8.98 21.25
CA GLN A 425 7.80 -10.11 21.96
C GLN A 425 8.32 -9.73 23.37
N GLU A 426 8.91 -8.55 23.54
CA GLU A 426 9.34 -8.05 24.87
C GLU A 426 8.17 -7.87 25.85
N LYS A 427 7.02 -7.37 25.39
CA LYS A 427 5.83 -7.14 26.25
C LYS A 427 5.17 -8.42 26.78
N LEU A 428 5.51 -9.57 26.21
CA LEU A 428 4.96 -10.86 26.63
C LEU A 428 5.85 -11.56 27.68
N GLU A 429 7.06 -11.03 27.95
CA GLU A 429 7.97 -11.52 28.99
C GLU A 429 7.78 -10.82 30.36
N GLY A 430 6.98 -9.76 30.43
CA GLY A 430 6.64 -9.00 31.64
C GLY A 430 5.23 -9.26 32.14
#